data_ad9923f4ac6181b0d757e47a1228167f
#
_entry.id   ad9923f4ac6181b0d757e47a1228167f
#
_cell.length_a   1.000
_cell.length_b   1.000
_cell.length_c   1.000
_cell.angle_alpha   90.00
_cell.angle_beta   90.00
_cell.angle_gamma   90.00
#
_symmetry.space_group_name_H-M   'P 1'
#
loop_
_entity.id
_entity.type
_entity.pdbx_description
1 polymer ?
#
loop_
_entity_poly.entity_id
_entity_poly.type
_entity_poly.pdbx_seq_one_letter_code
_entity_poly.pdbx_strand_id
1 'polypeptide(L)'
;MKLVTFKPKSAEENRGRAGLVVSTGDILSLEEGGRVLGFDAGRIEGLKTVGGMLRDWRTNVELAGEIAEVAEGRQSDRLREAMTDARSVTLLPPLPSPGKAICPGLNFAEHISESRDSVAGKPPMPIGFPKFPTTVIGPGESLALPSWIKHVDYEVEVAAVISRTANRVDRREALSYVAGYTILNDISARDVQFEEMKMGMLLLGKNFDGFAPMGPWLVTADEVPDPQELEMELWIEGEDEPRQKSSTRHMIFSFAELIEYWSQMTLRPGDMISSGTPSGVAAFRKPDPEPWYLRPGQTIVAKVEKLGELRTPVAAST
;
A
#
# COMPACT_ATOMS: atom_id res chain seq x y z
N MET A 1 -12.42 -1.85 -9.11
CA MET A 1 -11.90 -0.59 -9.73
C MET A 1 -10.51 -0.25 -9.21
N LYS A 2 -9.69 0.51 -9.96
CA LYS A 2 -8.36 1.01 -9.54
C LYS A 2 -8.47 2.49 -9.22
N LEU A 3 -8.52 2.83 -7.94
CA LEU A 3 -8.60 4.21 -7.44
C LEU A 3 -7.20 4.79 -7.26
N VAL A 4 -6.98 6.00 -7.77
CA VAL A 4 -5.71 6.73 -7.66
C VAL A 4 -5.90 8.05 -6.93
N THR A 5 -4.86 8.47 -6.23
CA THR A 5 -4.67 9.87 -5.86
C THR A 5 -3.67 10.46 -6.83
N PHE A 6 -4.03 11.52 -7.53
CA PHE A 6 -3.19 12.13 -8.58
C PHE A 6 -3.21 13.65 -8.53
N LYS A 7 -2.20 14.26 -9.12
CA LYS A 7 -2.15 15.70 -9.42
C LYS A 7 -1.57 15.94 -10.82
N PRO A 8 -1.97 17.02 -11.53
CA PRO A 8 -1.29 17.42 -12.74
C PRO A 8 0.20 17.70 -12.48
N LYS A 9 1.09 17.32 -13.40
CA LYS A 9 2.53 17.62 -13.28
C LYS A 9 2.83 19.12 -13.20
N SER A 10 1.95 19.94 -13.80
CA SER A 10 2.04 21.41 -13.79
C SER A 10 1.53 22.05 -12.49
N ALA A 11 0.90 21.27 -11.57
CA ALA A 11 0.34 21.84 -10.35
C ALA A 11 1.42 22.04 -9.29
N GLU A 12 1.57 23.27 -8.80
CA GLU A 12 2.46 23.61 -7.67
C GLU A 12 1.92 23.07 -6.34
N GLU A 13 0.58 22.96 -6.21
CA GLU A 13 -0.06 22.46 -5.01
C GLU A 13 0.06 20.93 -4.87
N ASN A 14 0.34 20.48 -3.65
CA ASN A 14 0.44 19.05 -3.30
C ASN A 14 -0.93 18.43 -2.98
N ARG A 15 -2.03 19.05 -3.44
CA ARG A 15 -3.39 18.57 -3.18
C ARG A 15 -3.77 17.49 -4.20
N GLY A 16 -3.78 16.24 -3.75
CA GLY A 16 -4.20 15.11 -4.57
C GLY A 16 -5.71 15.08 -4.80
N ARG A 17 -6.12 14.65 -6.00
CA ARG A 17 -7.50 14.40 -6.42
C ARG A 17 -7.74 12.91 -6.56
N ALA A 18 -8.97 12.44 -6.29
CA ALA A 18 -9.33 11.06 -6.58
C ALA A 18 -9.64 10.86 -8.06
N GLY A 19 -9.16 9.76 -8.60
CA GLY A 19 -9.42 9.32 -9.96
C GLY A 19 -9.55 7.82 -10.09
N LEU A 20 -10.00 7.39 -11.25
CA LEU A 20 -10.05 6.00 -11.68
C LEU A 20 -9.06 5.79 -12.82
N VAL A 21 -8.36 4.68 -12.83
CA VAL A 21 -7.64 4.20 -14.02
C VAL A 21 -8.66 3.48 -14.90
N VAL A 22 -8.89 4.01 -16.10
CA VAL A 22 -9.80 3.41 -17.10
C VAL A 22 -9.07 2.41 -18.00
N SER A 23 -9.80 1.65 -18.82
CA SER A 23 -9.24 0.60 -19.67
C SER A 23 -8.18 1.07 -20.68
N THR A 24 -8.22 2.34 -21.09
CA THR A 24 -7.18 2.95 -21.94
C THR A 24 -5.88 3.22 -21.20
N GLY A 25 -5.87 3.15 -19.87
CA GLY A 25 -4.77 3.53 -19.00
C GLY A 25 -4.77 5.01 -18.60
N ASP A 26 -5.71 5.81 -19.10
CA ASP A 26 -5.91 7.20 -18.70
C ASP A 26 -6.52 7.29 -17.30
N ILE A 27 -6.45 8.50 -16.72
CA ILE A 27 -7.02 8.78 -15.41
C ILE A 27 -8.28 9.64 -15.57
N LEU A 28 -9.39 9.11 -15.07
CA LEU A 28 -10.67 9.80 -14.98
C LEU A 28 -10.80 10.47 -13.61
N SER A 29 -10.88 11.80 -13.56
CA SER A 29 -11.19 12.55 -12.34
C SER A 29 -12.60 12.24 -11.86
N LEU A 30 -12.74 11.73 -10.64
CA LEU A 30 -14.06 11.40 -10.08
C LEU A 30 -14.90 12.65 -9.81
N GLU A 31 -14.28 13.72 -9.32
CA GLU A 31 -14.97 15.00 -9.10
C GLU A 31 -15.53 15.57 -10.40
N GLU A 32 -14.71 15.65 -11.45
CA GLU A 32 -15.13 16.19 -12.75
C GLU A 32 -16.13 15.25 -13.44
N GLY A 33 -15.92 13.94 -13.37
CA GLY A 33 -16.86 12.95 -13.89
C GLY A 33 -18.24 13.08 -13.26
N GLY A 34 -18.31 13.22 -11.94
CA GLY A 34 -19.56 13.46 -11.23
C GLY A 34 -20.25 14.77 -11.67
N ARG A 35 -19.49 15.85 -11.89
CA ARG A 35 -20.05 17.12 -12.42
C ARG A 35 -20.64 16.96 -13.82
N VAL A 36 -19.92 16.30 -14.71
CA VAL A 36 -20.37 16.05 -16.09
C VAL A 36 -21.65 15.20 -16.11
N LEU A 37 -21.78 14.26 -15.17
CA LEU A 37 -22.97 13.41 -15.04
C LEU A 37 -24.14 14.10 -14.30
N GLY A 38 -23.92 15.31 -13.77
CA GLY A 38 -24.95 16.09 -13.11
C GLY A 38 -25.21 15.68 -11.65
N PHE A 39 -24.23 15.10 -10.98
CA PHE A 39 -24.33 14.83 -9.54
C PHE A 39 -24.41 16.15 -8.76
N ASP A 40 -25.20 16.18 -7.71
CA ASP A 40 -25.24 17.35 -6.83
C ASP A 40 -23.92 17.55 -6.05
N ALA A 41 -23.71 18.78 -5.55
CA ALA A 41 -22.48 19.17 -4.88
C ALA A 41 -22.16 18.31 -3.64
N GLY A 42 -23.19 17.83 -2.92
CA GLY A 42 -23.02 16.98 -1.74
C GLY A 42 -22.46 15.60 -2.10
N ARG A 43 -22.97 15.01 -3.18
CA ARG A 43 -22.45 13.73 -3.73
C ARG A 43 -21.01 13.87 -4.24
N ILE A 44 -20.70 14.98 -4.91
CA ILE A 44 -19.36 15.24 -5.45
C ILE A 44 -18.31 15.43 -4.34
N GLU A 45 -18.68 16.02 -3.21
CA GLU A 45 -17.75 16.31 -2.11
C GLU A 45 -16.98 15.06 -1.64
N GLY A 46 -17.68 13.91 -1.53
CA GLY A 46 -17.07 12.63 -1.18
C GLY A 46 -16.09 12.10 -2.21
N LEU A 47 -16.22 12.50 -3.47
CA LEU A 47 -15.42 12.02 -4.61
C LEU A 47 -14.12 12.81 -4.84
N LYS A 48 -13.86 13.87 -4.08
CA LYS A 48 -12.69 14.74 -4.29
C LYS A 48 -11.35 14.08 -3.98
N THR A 49 -11.31 13.20 -2.98
CA THR A 49 -10.11 12.49 -2.56
C THR A 49 -10.43 11.06 -2.17
N VAL A 50 -9.48 10.13 -2.30
CA VAL A 50 -9.67 8.75 -1.84
C VAL A 50 -9.99 8.70 -0.33
N GLY A 51 -9.31 9.52 0.49
CA GLY A 51 -9.64 9.66 1.91
C GLY A 51 -11.05 10.23 2.16
N GLY A 52 -11.54 11.10 1.27
CA GLY A 52 -12.93 11.60 1.28
C GLY A 52 -13.93 10.48 1.02
N MET A 53 -13.63 9.62 0.03
CA MET A 53 -14.48 8.47 -0.30
C MET A 53 -14.67 7.53 0.90
N LEU A 54 -13.62 7.33 1.70
CA LEU A 54 -13.64 6.44 2.86
C LEU A 54 -14.56 6.93 4.00
N ARG A 55 -14.97 8.21 4.03
CA ARG A 55 -15.90 8.73 5.05
C ARG A 55 -17.31 8.13 4.91
N ASP A 56 -17.72 7.85 3.70
CA ASP A 56 -18.93 7.10 3.35
C ASP A 56 -18.61 6.21 2.14
N TRP A 57 -17.83 5.15 2.42
CA TRP A 57 -17.28 4.29 1.38
C TRP A 57 -18.35 3.69 0.49
N ARG A 58 -19.43 3.19 1.10
CA ARG A 58 -20.50 2.50 0.36
C ARG A 58 -21.11 3.42 -0.71
N THR A 59 -21.55 4.60 -0.30
CA THR A 59 -22.15 5.57 -1.22
C THR A 59 -21.14 6.02 -2.28
N ASN A 60 -19.91 6.37 -1.86
CA ASN A 60 -18.92 6.94 -2.77
C ASN A 60 -18.36 5.92 -3.76
N VAL A 61 -18.24 4.64 -3.38
CA VAL A 61 -17.78 3.58 -4.32
C VAL A 61 -18.87 3.24 -5.34
N GLU A 62 -20.16 3.27 -4.95
CA GLU A 62 -21.29 3.13 -5.87
C GLU A 62 -21.30 4.27 -6.90
N LEU A 63 -21.12 5.54 -6.46
CA LEU A 63 -21.00 6.69 -7.35
C LEU A 63 -19.82 6.60 -8.31
N ALA A 64 -18.66 6.16 -7.81
CA ALA A 64 -17.50 5.93 -8.65
C ALA A 64 -17.75 4.83 -9.69
N GLY A 65 -18.53 3.80 -9.34
CA GLY A 65 -19.01 2.75 -10.24
C GLY A 65 -19.89 3.30 -11.35
N GLU A 66 -20.88 4.15 -11.02
CA GLU A 66 -21.72 4.82 -12.04
C GLU A 66 -20.89 5.63 -13.04
N ILE A 67 -19.85 6.35 -12.55
CA ILE A 67 -18.93 7.11 -13.42
C ILE A 67 -18.09 6.16 -14.28
N ALA A 68 -17.58 5.06 -13.70
CA ALA A 68 -16.78 4.06 -14.41
C ALA A 68 -17.59 3.37 -15.54
N GLU A 69 -18.85 3.01 -15.29
CA GLU A 69 -19.74 2.40 -16.30
C GLU A 69 -19.93 3.32 -17.51
N VAL A 70 -20.10 4.63 -17.28
CA VAL A 70 -20.22 5.59 -18.39
C VAL A 70 -18.90 5.72 -19.13
N ALA A 71 -17.76 5.73 -18.42
CA ALA A 71 -16.43 5.85 -19.00
C ALA A 71 -16.05 4.68 -19.91
N GLU A 72 -16.43 3.48 -19.51
CA GLU A 72 -16.16 2.24 -20.27
C GLU A 72 -17.28 1.89 -21.29
N GLY A 73 -18.38 2.63 -21.25
CA GLY A 73 -19.56 2.38 -22.07
C GLY A 73 -19.59 3.21 -23.36
N ARG A 74 -20.73 3.09 -24.09
CA ARG A 74 -20.97 3.80 -25.36
C ARG A 74 -21.03 5.34 -25.23
N GLN A 75 -21.14 5.87 -24.03
CA GLN A 75 -21.22 7.29 -23.74
C GLN A 75 -19.90 7.86 -23.16
N SER A 76 -18.79 7.15 -23.32
CA SER A 76 -17.46 7.57 -22.84
C SER A 76 -17.05 8.98 -23.30
N ASP A 77 -17.46 9.39 -24.50
CA ASP A 77 -17.21 10.74 -25.02
C ASP A 77 -17.73 11.87 -24.10
N ARG A 78 -18.78 11.60 -23.31
CA ARG A 78 -19.30 12.57 -22.33
C ARG A 78 -18.29 12.92 -21.25
N LEU A 79 -17.41 11.97 -20.90
CA LEU A 79 -16.43 12.13 -19.84
C LEU A 79 -15.03 12.53 -20.35
N ARG A 80 -14.89 12.85 -21.65
CA ARG A 80 -13.60 13.22 -22.26
C ARG A 80 -12.89 14.35 -21.52
N GLU A 81 -13.61 15.38 -21.11
CA GLU A 81 -13.02 16.53 -20.38
C GLU A 81 -12.59 16.18 -18.95
N ALA A 82 -13.16 15.10 -18.37
CA ALA A 82 -12.77 14.60 -17.07
C ALA A 82 -11.59 13.60 -17.13
N MET A 83 -11.19 13.19 -18.35
CA MET A 83 -10.08 12.27 -18.59
C MET A 83 -8.76 13.01 -18.75
N THR A 84 -7.70 12.43 -18.26
CA THR A 84 -6.34 12.99 -18.33
C THR A 84 -5.36 11.86 -18.66
N ASP A 85 -4.46 12.11 -19.63
CA ASP A 85 -3.36 11.19 -19.96
C ASP A 85 -2.51 10.91 -18.71
N ALA A 86 -2.34 9.63 -18.36
CA ALA A 86 -1.57 9.22 -17.19
C ALA A 86 -0.13 9.77 -17.20
N ARG A 87 0.44 10.02 -18.39
CA ARG A 87 1.79 10.62 -18.55
C ARG A 87 1.86 12.10 -18.14
N SER A 88 0.72 12.79 -18.08
CA SER A 88 0.63 14.23 -17.73
C SER A 88 0.38 14.48 -16.24
N VAL A 89 0.23 13.42 -15.44
CA VAL A 89 -0.01 13.51 -14.01
C VAL A 89 1.12 12.88 -13.20
N THR A 90 1.17 13.25 -11.92
CA THR A 90 1.95 12.56 -10.90
C THR A 90 0.98 11.77 -10.03
N LEU A 91 1.22 10.47 -9.89
CA LEU A 91 0.52 9.65 -8.91
C LEU A 91 1.09 9.94 -7.52
N LEU A 92 0.21 10.14 -6.57
CA LEU A 92 0.52 10.25 -5.14
C LEU A 92 0.17 8.93 -4.45
N PRO A 93 0.58 8.70 -3.19
CA PRO A 93 0.09 7.54 -2.46
C PRO A 93 -1.43 7.48 -2.54
N PRO A 94 -2.04 6.30 -2.78
CA PRO A 94 -3.51 6.20 -2.83
C PRO A 94 -4.18 6.76 -1.58
N LEU A 95 -3.52 6.58 -0.42
CA LEU A 95 -3.91 7.14 0.86
C LEU A 95 -2.70 7.86 1.49
N PRO A 96 -2.51 9.17 1.21
CA PRO A 96 -1.30 9.89 1.62
C PRO A 96 -1.11 10.02 3.15
N SER A 97 -2.18 9.92 3.90
CA SER A 97 -2.14 10.05 5.37
C SER A 97 -3.10 9.03 6.00
N PRO A 98 -2.71 7.76 6.07
CA PRO A 98 -3.49 6.76 6.79
C PRO A 98 -3.59 7.13 8.28
N GLY A 99 -4.69 6.73 8.93
CA GLY A 99 -4.86 6.94 10.38
C GLY A 99 -3.88 6.05 11.17
N LYS A 100 -4.18 4.78 11.24
CA LYS A 100 -3.28 3.73 11.72
C LYS A 100 -2.81 2.90 10.52
N ALA A 101 -1.52 2.72 10.36
CA ALA A 101 -0.95 1.70 9.50
C ALA A 101 -0.25 0.68 10.39
N ILE A 102 -0.79 -0.53 10.46
CA ILE A 102 -0.33 -1.61 11.33
C ILE A 102 0.31 -2.67 10.46
N CYS A 103 1.61 -2.91 10.66
CA CYS A 103 2.37 -3.94 9.96
C CYS A 103 2.64 -5.11 10.91
N PRO A 104 2.20 -6.34 10.56
CA PRO A 104 2.50 -7.52 11.35
C PRO A 104 3.97 -7.91 11.19
N GLY A 105 4.63 -8.18 12.30
CA GLY A 105 5.91 -8.88 12.31
C GLY A 105 5.71 -10.39 12.23
N LEU A 106 6.64 -11.09 11.54
CA LEU A 106 6.70 -12.56 11.54
C LEU A 106 5.42 -13.25 11.04
N ASN A 107 4.79 -12.70 10.03
CA ASN A 107 3.52 -13.23 9.50
C ASN A 107 3.68 -14.19 8.31
N PHE A 108 4.92 -14.52 7.91
CA PHE A 108 5.20 -15.54 6.90
C PHE A 108 6.14 -16.61 7.47
N ALA A 109 5.75 -17.88 7.33
CA ALA A 109 6.52 -19.01 7.89
C ALA A 109 7.93 -19.12 7.30
N GLU A 110 8.07 -18.82 6.02
CA GLU A 110 9.35 -18.78 5.31
C GLU A 110 10.27 -17.66 5.79
N HIS A 111 9.73 -16.48 6.11
CA HIS A 111 10.46 -15.35 6.70
C HIS A 111 10.95 -15.69 8.11
N ILE A 112 10.13 -16.34 8.93
CA ILE A 112 10.58 -16.87 10.22
C ILE A 112 11.71 -17.89 10.03
N SER A 113 11.62 -18.73 9.00
CA SER A 113 12.64 -19.76 8.75
C SER A 113 13.98 -19.20 8.34
N GLU A 114 14.04 -18.10 7.58
CA GLU A 114 15.30 -17.43 7.23
C GLU A 114 15.92 -16.67 8.42
N SER A 115 15.08 -16.20 9.36
CA SER A 115 15.51 -15.43 10.56
C SER A 115 15.81 -16.29 11.79
N ARG A 116 15.96 -17.62 11.63
CA ARG A 116 16.00 -18.63 12.72
C ARG A 116 16.94 -18.35 13.89
N ASP A 117 18.00 -17.63 13.67
CA ASP A 117 18.95 -17.29 14.74
C ASP A 117 18.47 -16.12 15.63
N SER A 118 17.37 -15.47 15.25
CA SER A 118 16.83 -14.26 15.92
C SER A 118 15.41 -14.41 16.46
N VAL A 119 14.67 -15.48 16.09
CA VAL A 119 13.24 -15.62 16.44
C VAL A 119 12.87 -17.03 16.87
N ALA A 120 12.13 -17.15 17.98
CA ALA A 120 11.73 -18.42 18.62
C ALA A 120 10.47 -19.09 18.03
N GLY A 121 10.28 -19.07 16.69
CA GLY A 121 9.18 -19.79 16.02
C GLY A 121 7.91 -18.97 15.76
N LYS A 122 6.80 -19.63 15.41
CA LYS A 122 5.53 -18.96 15.10
C LYS A 122 5.00 -18.20 16.31
N PRO A 123 4.64 -16.90 16.19
CA PRO A 123 4.05 -16.17 17.30
C PRO A 123 2.67 -16.74 17.66
N PRO A 124 2.31 -16.77 18.97
CA PRO A 124 1.03 -17.30 19.42
C PRO A 124 -0.16 -16.39 19.09
N MET A 125 0.09 -15.14 18.77
CA MET A 125 -0.87 -14.11 18.39
C MET A 125 -0.23 -13.14 17.42
N PRO A 126 -1.00 -12.36 16.62
CA PRO A 126 -0.45 -11.30 15.79
C PRO A 126 0.36 -10.30 16.63
N ILE A 127 1.60 -10.08 16.25
CA ILE A 127 2.45 -9.01 16.76
C ILE A 127 2.64 -8.00 15.65
N GLY A 128 2.81 -6.72 15.96
CA GLY A 128 2.95 -5.69 14.93
C GLY A 128 3.44 -4.37 15.49
N PHE A 129 3.73 -3.47 14.58
CA PHE A 129 4.22 -2.13 14.84
C PHE A 129 3.50 -1.12 13.93
N PRO A 130 3.47 0.16 14.31
CA PRO A 130 2.88 1.19 13.48
C PRO A 130 3.89 1.70 12.42
N LYS A 131 3.37 2.09 11.25
CA LYS A 131 4.02 3.01 10.32
C LYS A 131 3.31 4.37 10.44
N PHE A 132 4.08 5.42 10.61
CA PHE A 132 3.51 6.78 10.73
C PHE A 132 3.24 7.41 9.36
N PRO A 133 2.30 8.37 9.25
CA PRO A 133 1.97 9.01 7.98
C PRO A 133 3.17 9.65 7.27
N THR A 134 4.17 10.15 8.01
CA THR A 134 5.40 10.74 7.44
C THR A 134 6.27 9.74 6.68
N THR A 135 6.07 8.43 6.91
CA THR A 135 6.79 7.38 6.17
C THR A 135 6.24 7.16 4.77
N VAL A 136 5.03 7.62 4.48
CA VAL A 136 4.33 7.30 3.23
C VAL A 136 4.84 8.15 2.09
N ILE A 137 5.28 7.49 1.01
CA ILE A 137 5.62 8.09 -0.29
C ILE A 137 4.89 7.36 -1.42
N GLY A 138 4.68 8.05 -2.53
CA GLY A 138 3.92 7.57 -3.67
C GLY A 138 4.74 6.88 -4.77
N PRO A 139 4.05 6.41 -5.81
CA PRO A 139 4.70 5.79 -6.97
C PRO A 139 5.68 6.74 -7.65
N GLY A 140 6.91 6.28 -7.87
CA GLY A 140 7.97 7.07 -8.51
C GLY A 140 8.59 8.16 -7.63
N GLU A 141 8.11 8.36 -6.41
CA GLU A 141 8.73 9.23 -5.42
C GLU A 141 10.00 8.56 -4.87
N SER A 142 11.05 9.37 -4.65
CA SER A 142 12.35 8.83 -4.25
C SER A 142 12.41 8.51 -2.76
N LEU A 143 12.84 7.29 -2.43
CA LEU A 143 13.24 6.90 -1.10
C LEU A 143 14.64 7.47 -0.79
N ALA A 144 14.72 8.43 0.12
CA ALA A 144 16.01 8.98 0.58
C ALA A 144 16.59 8.09 1.69
N LEU A 145 17.79 7.54 1.46
CA LEU A 145 18.49 6.73 2.47
C LEU A 145 19.15 7.64 3.51
N PRO A 146 18.84 7.52 4.83
CA PRO A 146 19.51 8.31 5.85
C PRO A 146 21.02 8.08 5.85
N SER A 147 21.84 9.14 5.85
CA SER A 147 23.31 9.08 5.64
C SER A 147 24.07 8.27 6.68
N TRP A 148 23.52 8.09 7.88
CA TRP A 148 24.13 7.34 8.98
C TRP A 148 23.65 5.89 9.09
N ILE A 149 22.66 5.47 8.28
CA ILE A 149 22.17 4.09 8.20
C ILE A 149 22.89 3.38 7.06
N LYS A 150 23.50 2.24 7.34
CA LYS A 150 24.24 1.45 6.36
C LYS A 150 23.38 0.34 5.74
N HIS A 151 22.47 -0.22 6.51
CA HIS A 151 21.72 -1.42 6.16
C HIS A 151 20.24 -1.11 6.02
N VAL A 152 19.86 -0.50 4.89
CA VAL A 152 18.43 -0.27 4.55
C VAL A 152 17.95 -1.42 3.68
N ASP A 153 16.82 -2.01 4.08
CA ASP A 153 16.25 -3.23 3.51
C ASP A 153 14.84 -2.99 2.98
N TYR A 154 14.39 -3.88 2.11
CA TYR A 154 13.08 -3.87 1.44
C TYR A 154 12.20 -5.01 1.98
N GLU A 155 10.88 -4.80 1.99
CA GLU A 155 9.87 -5.77 2.43
C GLU A 155 8.58 -5.55 1.65
N VAL A 156 8.34 -6.35 0.57
CA VAL A 156 7.08 -6.26 -0.17
C VAL A 156 5.92 -6.81 0.65
N GLU A 157 4.84 -6.04 0.70
CA GLU A 157 3.62 -6.37 1.44
C GLU A 157 2.36 -5.99 0.66
N VAL A 158 1.24 -6.60 1.04
CA VAL A 158 -0.12 -6.18 0.64
C VAL A 158 -0.75 -5.45 1.82
N ALA A 159 -1.34 -4.28 1.60
CA ALA A 159 -2.05 -3.54 2.64
C ALA A 159 -3.55 -3.51 2.37
N ALA A 160 -4.35 -3.97 3.33
CA ALA A 160 -5.81 -3.84 3.35
C ALA A 160 -6.20 -2.50 3.97
N VAL A 161 -7.04 -1.71 3.29
CA VAL A 161 -7.57 -0.42 3.75
C VAL A 161 -8.96 -0.59 4.33
N ILE A 162 -9.18 -0.09 5.53
CA ILE A 162 -10.47 -0.19 6.23
C ILE A 162 -11.49 0.80 5.66
N SER A 163 -12.69 0.33 5.34
CA SER A 163 -13.80 1.09 4.73
C SER A 163 -14.76 1.72 5.73
N ARG A 164 -14.95 1.08 6.88
CA ARG A 164 -15.90 1.48 7.94
C ARG A 164 -15.38 1.14 9.31
N THR A 165 -15.90 1.79 10.33
CA THR A 165 -15.49 1.53 11.71
C THR A 165 -15.65 0.07 12.09
N ALA A 166 -14.54 -0.57 12.47
CA ALA A 166 -14.47 -1.94 12.94
C ALA A 166 -14.05 -1.97 14.41
N ASN A 167 -14.89 -2.55 15.27
CA ASN A 167 -14.62 -2.71 16.69
C ASN A 167 -15.10 -4.09 17.15
N ARG A 168 -14.19 -4.95 17.58
CA ARG A 168 -14.44 -6.33 18.00
C ARG A 168 -15.21 -7.14 16.93
N VAL A 169 -14.70 -7.09 15.71
CA VAL A 169 -15.31 -7.73 14.54
C VAL A 169 -15.03 -9.22 14.58
N ASP A 170 -16.04 -10.03 14.24
CA ASP A 170 -15.89 -11.48 14.04
C ASP A 170 -15.12 -11.74 12.75
N ARG A 171 -14.21 -12.74 12.77
CA ARG A 171 -13.41 -13.14 11.60
C ARG A 171 -14.23 -13.38 10.33
N ARG A 172 -15.41 -13.96 10.46
CA ARG A 172 -16.29 -14.28 9.31
C ARG A 172 -16.79 -13.05 8.58
N GLU A 173 -16.83 -11.89 9.26
CA GLU A 173 -17.28 -10.61 8.70
C GLU A 173 -16.12 -9.65 8.39
N ALA A 174 -14.92 -9.96 8.84
CA ALA A 174 -13.78 -9.06 8.86
C ALA A 174 -13.46 -8.47 7.47
N LEU A 175 -13.47 -9.27 6.40
CA LEU A 175 -13.19 -8.80 5.05
C LEU A 175 -14.26 -7.84 4.51
N SER A 176 -15.50 -7.85 5.04
CA SER A 176 -16.54 -6.88 4.66
C SER A 176 -16.26 -5.46 5.17
N TYR A 177 -15.22 -5.28 6.00
CA TYR A 177 -14.74 -3.99 6.49
C TYR A 177 -13.60 -3.42 5.63
N VAL A 178 -13.20 -4.12 4.56
CA VAL A 178 -12.11 -3.70 3.68
C VAL A 178 -12.66 -2.92 2.49
N ALA A 179 -12.08 -1.75 2.22
CA ALA A 179 -12.36 -0.95 1.03
C ALA A 179 -11.66 -1.51 -0.20
N GLY A 180 -10.45 -1.97 -0.03
CA GLY A 180 -9.57 -2.47 -1.07
C GLY A 180 -8.16 -2.73 -0.58
N TYR A 181 -7.28 -3.04 -1.53
CA TYR A 181 -5.91 -3.44 -1.29
C TYR A 181 -4.93 -2.61 -2.11
N THR A 182 -3.73 -2.39 -1.58
CA THR A 182 -2.64 -1.70 -2.27
C THR A 182 -1.31 -2.37 -1.94
N ILE A 183 -0.27 -2.10 -2.74
CA ILE A 183 1.10 -2.54 -2.42
C ILE A 183 1.67 -1.59 -1.38
N LEU A 184 2.36 -2.14 -0.41
CA LEU A 184 3.19 -1.44 0.57
C LEU A 184 4.59 -2.05 0.53
N ASN A 185 5.62 -1.22 0.66
CA ASN A 185 6.98 -1.69 0.90
C ASN A 185 7.41 -1.21 2.29
N ASP A 186 7.56 -2.14 3.23
CA ASP A 186 7.92 -1.83 4.63
C ASP A 186 9.43 -1.67 4.77
N ILE A 187 9.96 -0.55 4.28
CA ILE A 187 11.39 -0.24 4.34
C ILE A 187 11.88 -0.24 5.79
N SER A 188 13.08 -0.82 5.97
CA SER A 188 13.63 -1.14 7.29
C SER A 188 15.08 -0.67 7.42
N ALA A 189 15.39 0.16 8.41
CA ALA A 189 16.77 0.47 8.82
C ALA A 189 17.26 -0.60 9.79
N ARG A 190 17.91 -1.65 9.29
CA ARG A 190 18.28 -2.83 10.10
C ARG A 190 19.25 -2.50 11.23
N ASP A 191 20.13 -1.53 11.05
CA ASP A 191 21.04 -1.06 12.11
C ASP A 191 20.27 -0.62 13.36
N VAL A 192 19.20 0.14 13.17
CA VAL A 192 18.33 0.64 14.26
C VAL A 192 17.38 -0.43 14.74
N GLN A 193 16.73 -1.12 13.79
CA GLN A 193 15.72 -2.14 14.09
C GLN A 193 16.26 -3.24 15.01
N PHE A 194 17.46 -3.77 14.74
CA PHE A 194 18.02 -4.85 15.54
C PHE A 194 18.39 -4.39 16.95
N GLU A 195 18.85 -3.14 17.11
CA GLU A 195 19.11 -2.60 18.46
C GLU A 195 17.80 -2.38 19.23
N GLU A 196 16.76 -1.84 18.59
CA GLU A 196 15.44 -1.71 19.20
C GLU A 196 14.86 -3.08 19.62
N MET A 197 14.99 -4.09 18.76
CA MET A 197 14.49 -5.46 19.04
C MET A 197 15.18 -6.11 20.24
N LYS A 198 16.47 -5.86 20.48
CA LYS A 198 17.19 -6.34 21.68
C LYS A 198 16.56 -5.79 22.97
N MET A 199 15.94 -4.60 22.89
CA MET A 199 15.25 -3.95 24.01
C MET A 199 13.74 -4.25 24.03
N GLY A 200 13.27 -5.15 23.16
CA GLY A 200 11.84 -5.51 23.06
C GLY A 200 10.96 -4.44 22.40
N MET A 201 11.55 -3.52 21.65
CA MET A 201 10.87 -2.39 21.00
C MET A 201 11.06 -2.46 19.48
N LEU A 202 10.18 -1.78 18.74
CA LEU A 202 10.33 -1.57 17.30
C LEU A 202 9.59 -0.30 16.91
N LEU A 203 10.33 0.74 16.52
CA LEU A 203 9.75 2.03 16.19
C LEU A 203 10.54 2.75 15.10
N LEU A 204 11.68 3.39 15.43
CA LEU A 204 12.44 4.24 14.51
C LEU A 204 13.00 3.45 13.33
N GLY A 205 13.46 2.22 13.56
CA GLY A 205 13.97 1.33 12.50
C GLY A 205 13.00 1.10 11.34
N LYS A 206 11.71 1.34 11.56
CA LYS A 206 10.62 1.21 10.59
C LYS A 206 9.99 2.55 10.18
N ASN A 207 10.37 3.68 10.81
CA ASN A 207 9.61 4.93 10.69
C ASN A 207 10.45 6.15 10.28
N PHE A 208 11.53 5.98 9.52
CA PHE A 208 12.15 7.10 8.81
C PHE A 208 11.20 7.64 7.74
N ASP A 209 11.31 8.92 7.42
CA ASP A 209 10.53 9.53 6.34
C ASP A 209 10.74 8.77 5.02
N GLY A 210 9.66 8.49 4.31
CA GLY A 210 9.69 7.74 3.06
C GLY A 210 9.77 6.20 3.21
N PHE A 211 9.80 5.64 4.42
CA PHE A 211 9.96 4.20 4.65
C PHE A 211 8.68 3.36 4.46
N ALA A 212 7.65 3.93 3.82
CA ALA A 212 6.43 3.23 3.39
C ALA A 212 6.01 3.63 1.97
N PRO A 213 6.82 3.30 0.94
CA PRO A 213 6.35 3.41 -0.44
C PRO A 213 5.03 2.66 -0.62
N MET A 214 4.00 3.33 -1.20
CA MET A 214 2.65 2.80 -1.30
C MET A 214 2.01 3.11 -2.66
N GLY A 215 1.33 2.13 -3.24
CA GLY A 215 0.59 2.29 -4.48
C GLY A 215 0.73 1.10 -5.43
N PRO A 216 0.56 1.29 -6.74
CA PRO A 216 0.31 2.56 -7.43
C PRO A 216 -1.13 3.08 -7.24
N TRP A 217 -2.07 2.24 -6.84
CA TRP A 217 -3.48 2.54 -6.65
C TRP A 217 -4.08 1.70 -5.52
N LEU A 218 -5.27 2.06 -5.08
CA LEU A 218 -6.14 1.22 -4.26
C LEU A 218 -7.05 0.42 -5.21
N VAL A 219 -6.92 -0.91 -5.20
CA VAL A 219 -7.82 -1.81 -5.91
C VAL A 219 -8.99 -2.14 -4.99
N THR A 220 -10.21 -1.87 -5.42
CA THR A 220 -11.41 -2.12 -4.61
C THR A 220 -11.58 -3.60 -4.28
N ALA A 221 -12.16 -3.91 -3.12
CA ALA A 221 -12.20 -5.28 -2.59
C ALA A 221 -12.94 -6.28 -3.49
N ASP A 222 -13.92 -5.83 -4.28
CA ASP A 222 -14.64 -6.64 -5.26
C ASP A 222 -13.75 -7.18 -6.39
N GLU A 223 -12.65 -6.48 -6.73
CA GLU A 223 -11.67 -6.93 -7.72
C GLU A 223 -10.66 -7.96 -7.14
N VAL A 224 -10.66 -8.10 -5.81
CA VAL A 224 -9.77 -9.00 -5.06
C VAL A 224 -10.64 -9.90 -4.15
N PRO A 225 -11.37 -10.86 -4.73
CA PRO A 225 -12.33 -11.68 -3.98
C PRO A 225 -11.67 -12.55 -2.90
N ASP A 226 -10.41 -12.95 -3.14
CA ASP A 226 -9.61 -13.64 -2.13
C ASP A 226 -8.23 -12.96 -1.97
N PRO A 227 -8.06 -12.17 -0.90
CA PRO A 227 -6.77 -11.53 -0.61
C PRO A 227 -5.70 -12.49 -0.09
N GLN A 228 -6.03 -13.76 0.16
CA GLN A 228 -5.09 -14.81 0.58
C GLN A 228 -4.46 -15.57 -0.61
N GLU A 229 -4.77 -15.19 -1.86
CA GLU A 229 -4.31 -15.87 -3.07
C GLU A 229 -3.55 -14.93 -4.02
N LEU A 230 -2.91 -13.87 -3.49
CA LEU A 230 -2.17 -12.89 -4.30
C LEU A 230 -0.69 -13.29 -4.39
N GLU A 231 -0.19 -13.51 -5.61
CA GLU A 231 1.25 -13.66 -5.86
C GLU A 231 1.95 -12.31 -5.70
N MET A 232 3.14 -12.31 -5.08
CA MET A 232 3.90 -11.12 -4.76
C MET A 232 5.39 -11.31 -5.03
N GLU A 233 5.99 -10.32 -5.67
CA GLU A 233 7.39 -10.33 -6.07
C GLU A 233 8.04 -8.96 -5.83
N LEU A 234 9.34 -8.95 -5.52
CA LEU A 234 10.14 -7.73 -5.45
C LEU A 234 11.52 -8.00 -6.03
N TRP A 235 12.01 -7.08 -6.86
CA TRP A 235 13.37 -7.07 -7.39
C TRP A 235 13.94 -5.65 -7.49
N ILE A 236 15.22 -5.53 -7.76
CA ILE A 236 15.84 -4.26 -8.16
C ILE A 236 15.84 -4.20 -9.68
N GLU A 237 15.45 -3.08 -10.25
CA GLU A 237 15.43 -2.89 -11.70
C GLU A 237 16.78 -3.24 -12.34
N GLY A 238 16.74 -4.10 -13.39
CA GLY A 238 17.91 -4.63 -14.06
C GLY A 238 18.44 -5.95 -13.50
N GLU A 239 17.83 -6.51 -12.45
CA GLU A 239 18.07 -7.87 -11.99
C GLU A 239 17.16 -8.86 -12.73
N ASP A 240 17.67 -10.04 -13.08
CA ASP A 240 16.94 -11.07 -13.81
C ASP A 240 15.97 -11.85 -12.90
N GLU A 241 16.27 -11.96 -11.61
CA GLU A 241 15.53 -12.77 -10.65
C GLU A 241 14.97 -11.92 -9.51
N PRO A 242 13.76 -12.23 -9.02
CA PRO A 242 13.19 -11.52 -7.89
C PRO A 242 13.95 -11.81 -6.60
N ARG A 243 14.14 -10.77 -5.79
CA ARG A 243 14.70 -10.87 -4.44
C ARG A 243 13.72 -11.47 -3.45
N GLN A 244 12.43 -11.16 -3.58
CA GLN A 244 11.33 -11.79 -2.85
C GLN A 244 10.34 -12.33 -3.87
N LYS A 245 9.84 -13.56 -3.63
CA LYS A 245 8.80 -14.20 -4.43
C LYS A 245 8.00 -15.14 -3.56
N SER A 246 6.70 -14.86 -3.41
CA SER A 246 5.80 -15.63 -2.55
C SER A 246 4.33 -15.35 -2.89
N SER A 247 3.44 -15.78 -2.02
CA SER A 247 2.01 -15.51 -2.10
C SER A 247 1.43 -15.26 -0.72
N THR A 248 0.40 -14.41 -0.64
CA THR A 248 -0.35 -14.17 0.61
C THR A 248 -0.97 -15.43 1.20
N ARG A 249 -1.08 -16.54 0.44
CA ARG A 249 -1.50 -17.86 0.96
C ARG A 249 -0.57 -18.40 2.06
N HIS A 250 0.68 -17.94 2.10
CA HIS A 250 1.68 -18.35 3.09
C HIS A 250 1.67 -17.51 4.36
N MET A 251 0.74 -16.56 4.47
CA MET A 251 0.52 -15.81 5.71
C MET A 251 0.15 -16.74 6.85
N ILE A 252 0.71 -16.49 8.02
CA ILE A 252 0.44 -17.25 9.26
C ILE A 252 -0.93 -16.84 9.83
N PHE A 253 -1.21 -15.55 9.85
CA PHE A 253 -2.49 -14.96 10.19
C PHE A 253 -3.05 -14.29 8.95
N SER A 254 -4.21 -14.72 8.50
CA SER A 254 -4.95 -14.15 7.37
C SER A 254 -5.39 -12.71 7.64
N PHE A 255 -5.72 -11.94 6.59
CA PHE A 255 -6.28 -10.60 6.77
C PHE A 255 -7.51 -10.60 7.68
N ALA A 256 -8.38 -11.63 7.58
CA ALA A 256 -9.54 -11.75 8.45
C ALA A 256 -9.13 -11.91 9.93
N GLU A 257 -8.11 -12.71 10.23
CA GLU A 257 -7.58 -12.90 11.60
C GLU A 257 -6.90 -11.62 12.12
N LEU A 258 -6.15 -10.93 11.28
CA LEU A 258 -5.50 -9.68 11.64
C LEU A 258 -6.53 -8.58 11.96
N ILE A 259 -7.60 -8.46 11.16
CA ILE A 259 -8.69 -7.49 11.38
C ILE A 259 -9.46 -7.86 12.66
N GLU A 260 -9.83 -9.14 12.87
CA GLU A 260 -10.45 -9.61 14.09
C GLU A 260 -9.62 -9.23 15.32
N TYR A 261 -8.32 -9.54 15.29
CA TYR A 261 -7.42 -9.28 16.41
C TYR A 261 -7.24 -7.78 16.69
N TRP A 262 -6.90 -6.97 15.67
CA TRP A 262 -6.65 -5.55 15.89
C TRP A 262 -7.90 -4.70 15.98
N SER A 263 -9.08 -5.20 15.61
CA SER A 263 -10.34 -4.51 15.90
C SER A 263 -10.71 -4.49 17.39
N GLN A 264 -9.94 -5.16 18.27
CA GLN A 264 -10.04 -4.95 19.73
C GLN A 264 -9.71 -3.50 20.11
N MET A 265 -8.81 -2.84 19.39
CA MET A 265 -8.77 -1.38 19.30
C MET A 265 -9.59 -0.95 18.08
N THR A 266 -10.36 0.11 18.21
CA THR A 266 -11.22 0.58 17.10
C THR A 266 -10.38 0.90 15.87
N LEU A 267 -10.65 0.19 14.75
CA LEU A 267 -10.17 0.57 13.44
C LEU A 267 -11.18 1.53 12.80
N ARG A 268 -10.69 2.54 12.10
CA ARG A 268 -11.48 3.58 11.44
C ARG A 268 -11.32 3.55 9.92
N PRO A 269 -12.26 4.12 9.16
CA PRO A 269 -12.05 4.30 7.72
C PRO A 269 -10.71 4.96 7.43
N GLY A 270 -9.93 4.36 6.52
CA GLY A 270 -8.59 4.82 6.18
C GLY A 270 -7.45 4.29 7.07
N ASP A 271 -7.75 3.52 8.12
CA ASP A 271 -6.72 2.71 8.76
C ASP A 271 -6.30 1.56 7.84
N MET A 272 -5.08 1.08 8.00
CA MET A 272 -4.51 0.03 7.16
C MET A 272 -3.94 -1.11 8.01
N ILE A 273 -4.02 -2.32 7.47
CA ILE A 273 -3.38 -3.51 8.02
C ILE A 273 -2.62 -4.18 6.88
N SER A 274 -1.32 -4.36 7.02
CA SER A 274 -0.52 -5.04 6.00
C SER A 274 -0.43 -6.55 6.22
N SER A 275 0.11 -7.26 5.25
CA SER A 275 0.27 -8.72 5.27
C SER A 275 1.46 -9.18 6.11
N GLY A 276 2.43 -8.31 6.35
CA GLY A 276 3.80 -8.72 6.61
C GLY A 276 4.51 -9.13 5.31
N THR A 277 5.80 -9.35 5.38
CA THR A 277 6.66 -9.66 4.24
C THR A 277 7.08 -11.13 4.18
N PRO A 278 7.22 -11.72 2.97
CA PRO A 278 7.79 -13.05 2.78
C PRO A 278 9.32 -13.07 2.95
N SER A 279 9.91 -14.26 2.83
CA SER A 279 11.37 -14.44 2.80
C SER A 279 12.04 -13.72 1.63
N GLY A 280 13.36 -13.54 1.73
CA GLY A 280 14.21 -12.94 0.71
C GLY A 280 14.63 -11.51 1.01
N VAL A 281 14.42 -11.02 2.23
CA VAL A 281 14.93 -9.72 2.69
C VAL A 281 16.45 -9.72 2.70
N ALA A 282 17.09 -8.55 2.55
CA ALA A 282 18.54 -8.43 2.49
C ALA A 282 19.22 -8.96 3.76
N ALA A 283 18.67 -8.63 4.94
CA ALA A 283 19.26 -8.91 6.24
C ALA A 283 19.55 -10.40 6.51
N PHE A 284 18.82 -11.31 5.87
CA PHE A 284 18.95 -12.75 6.10
C PHE A 284 19.57 -13.51 4.93
N ARG A 285 20.10 -12.80 3.91
CA ARG A 285 20.79 -13.40 2.78
C ARG A 285 22.13 -14.03 3.20
N LYS A 286 22.37 -15.25 2.73
CA LYS A 286 23.60 -15.99 3.00
C LYS A 286 24.41 -16.18 1.72
N PRO A 287 25.73 -16.26 1.76
CA PRO A 287 26.59 -16.19 2.97
C PRO A 287 26.82 -14.77 3.49
N ASP A 288 26.53 -13.73 2.69
CA ASP A 288 26.79 -12.32 3.02
C ASP A 288 25.57 -11.45 2.66
N PRO A 289 24.94 -10.77 3.62
CA PRO A 289 23.82 -9.85 3.38
C PRO A 289 24.24 -8.51 2.74
N GLU A 290 25.50 -8.09 2.87
CA GLU A 290 25.97 -6.74 2.52
C GLU A 290 25.65 -6.32 1.07
N PRO A 291 25.80 -7.18 0.03
CA PRO A 291 25.47 -6.79 -1.34
C PRO A 291 23.98 -6.56 -1.62
N TRP A 292 23.12 -7.03 -0.73
CA TRP A 292 21.66 -7.05 -0.92
C TRP A 292 20.93 -5.83 -0.36
N TYR A 293 21.59 -5.07 0.56
CA TYR A 293 20.99 -3.83 1.07
C TYR A 293 20.84 -2.78 -0.03
N LEU A 294 19.85 -1.92 0.16
CA LEU A 294 19.53 -0.85 -0.78
C LEU A 294 20.66 0.17 -0.89
N ARG A 295 20.88 0.66 -2.11
CA ARG A 295 21.91 1.64 -2.44
C ARG A 295 21.34 2.76 -3.31
N PRO A 296 21.84 4.00 -3.18
CA PRO A 296 21.45 5.09 -4.07
C PRO A 296 21.67 4.73 -5.55
N GLY A 297 20.75 5.16 -6.41
CA GLY A 297 20.76 4.87 -7.85
C GLY A 297 20.00 3.60 -8.26
N GLN A 298 19.57 2.79 -7.32
CA GLN A 298 18.72 1.64 -7.58
C GLN A 298 17.23 2.09 -7.75
N THR A 299 16.42 1.24 -8.36
CA THR A 299 14.96 1.33 -8.33
C THR A 299 14.40 0.02 -7.81
N ILE A 300 13.64 0.09 -6.72
CA ILE A 300 12.89 -1.05 -6.20
C ILE A 300 11.63 -1.22 -7.04
N VAL A 301 11.34 -2.46 -7.44
CA VAL A 301 10.12 -2.81 -8.17
C VAL A 301 9.39 -3.87 -7.36
N ALA A 302 8.24 -3.50 -6.80
CA ALA A 302 7.35 -4.41 -6.09
C ALA A 302 6.10 -4.67 -6.94
N LYS A 303 5.78 -5.93 -7.19
CA LYS A 303 4.64 -6.35 -7.99
C LYS A 303 3.77 -7.30 -7.19
N VAL A 304 2.48 -7.04 -7.20
CA VAL A 304 1.49 -7.94 -6.59
C VAL A 304 0.38 -8.20 -7.61
N GLU A 305 0.00 -9.45 -7.72
CA GLU A 305 -1.09 -9.88 -8.59
C GLU A 305 -2.35 -9.02 -8.36
N LYS A 306 -3.03 -8.61 -9.44
CA LYS A 306 -4.18 -7.69 -9.45
C LYS A 306 -3.90 -6.27 -8.96
N LEU A 307 -2.91 -6.06 -8.08
CA LEU A 307 -2.61 -4.75 -7.52
C LEU A 307 -1.66 -3.92 -8.38
N GLY A 308 -0.93 -4.55 -9.31
CA GLY A 308 -0.04 -3.88 -10.24
C GLY A 308 1.41 -3.84 -9.79
N GLU A 309 2.12 -2.75 -10.12
CA GLU A 309 3.55 -2.59 -9.90
C GLU A 309 3.85 -1.22 -9.26
N LEU A 310 4.58 -1.23 -8.17
CA LEU A 310 5.07 -0.05 -7.46
C LEU A 310 6.57 0.11 -7.69
N ARG A 311 6.98 1.22 -8.28
CA ARG A 311 8.38 1.56 -8.53
C ARG A 311 8.84 2.67 -7.59
N THR A 312 9.97 2.45 -6.92
CA THR A 312 10.52 3.37 -5.94
C THR A 312 12.01 3.61 -6.22
N PRO A 313 12.38 4.75 -6.82
CA PRO A 313 13.79 5.13 -6.94
C PRO A 313 14.43 5.32 -5.57
N VAL A 314 15.69 4.93 -5.44
CA VAL A 314 16.48 5.07 -4.21
C VAL A 314 17.49 6.19 -4.38
N ALA A 315 17.48 7.18 -3.49
CA ALA A 315 18.38 8.33 -3.50
C ALA A 315 19.24 8.39 -2.22
N ALA A 316 20.38 9.04 -2.32
CA ALA A 316 21.11 9.44 -1.12
C ALA A 316 20.32 10.55 -0.40
N SER A 317 20.37 10.57 0.94
CA SER A 317 19.93 11.75 1.70
C SER A 317 20.78 12.96 1.32
N THR A 318 20.14 14.09 1.08
CA THR A 318 20.82 15.38 0.91
C THR A 318 21.36 15.91 2.22
#